data_e37f0eb828c71bb695090e844ea3a3ca
#
_entry.id   e37f0eb828c71bb695090e844ea3a3ca
#
_cell.length_a   1.000
_cell.length_b   1.000
_cell.length_c   1.000
_cell.angle_alpha   90.00
_cell.angle_beta   90.00
_cell.angle_gamma   90.00
#
_symmetry.space_group_name_H-M   'P 1'
#
loop_
_entity.id
_entity.type
_entity.pdbx_description
1 polymer ?
#
loop_
_entity_poly.entity_id
_entity_poly.type
_entity_poly.pdbx_seq_one_letter_code
_entity_poly.pdbx_strand_id
1 'polypeptide(L)'
;NGRFSFGGRDKMKKKIALVITIAVCIVSVSANVYQYRVIQNKNASITWNQKVVDQMFQEELAYIGDQMIRLSKCESGEKDTEIGRTLGYCLDAFNMYPSTSYGVSGKEHDVQQMVAEFRDYLENLQSDETLWKNAKSGDLDRLHDAWSEVLTQIDKGKKARVAAASKVRQILKNCATSPTS
;
A
#
# COMPACT_ATOMS: atom_id res chain seq x y z
N ASN A 1 -15.17 -64.48 -58.70
CA ASN A 1 -15.70 -64.02 -57.36
C ASN A 1 -14.60 -63.39 -56.55
N GLY A 2 -14.40 -62.08 -56.78
CA GLY A 2 -13.45 -61.33 -56.00
C GLY A 2 -14.15 -60.68 -54.81
N ARG A 3 -13.94 -61.19 -53.61
CA ARG A 3 -14.31 -60.51 -52.36
C ARG A 3 -13.28 -59.44 -52.07
N PHE A 4 -13.56 -58.18 -52.42
CA PHE A 4 -12.79 -57.06 -52.04
C PHE A 4 -12.93 -56.86 -50.50
N SER A 5 -11.83 -57.00 -49.78
CA SER A 5 -11.72 -56.81 -48.30
C SER A 5 -11.89 -55.34 -47.92
N PHE A 6 -13.12 -54.92 -47.56
CA PHE A 6 -13.44 -53.60 -47.06
C PHE A 6 -12.94 -53.34 -45.61
N GLY A 7 -12.44 -54.39 -44.93
CA GLY A 7 -12.08 -54.30 -43.51
C GLY A 7 -10.74 -53.52 -43.15
N GLY A 8 -9.89 -53.33 -44.17
CA GLY A 8 -8.59 -52.70 -43.93
C GLY A 8 -8.64 -51.17 -43.80
N ARG A 9 -9.51 -50.53 -44.59
CA ARG A 9 -9.63 -49.04 -44.58
C ARG A 9 -10.25 -48.49 -43.29
N ASP A 10 -11.22 -49.17 -42.69
CA ASP A 10 -11.85 -48.74 -41.45
C ASP A 10 -10.92 -48.85 -40.24
N LYS A 11 -10.09 -49.90 -40.19
CA LYS A 11 -9.08 -50.04 -39.14
C LYS A 11 -8.00 -48.94 -39.21
N MET A 12 -7.62 -48.55 -40.43
CA MET A 12 -6.64 -47.48 -40.64
C MET A 12 -7.22 -46.11 -40.26
N LYS A 13 -8.46 -45.79 -40.62
CA LYS A 13 -9.15 -44.56 -40.22
C LYS A 13 -9.27 -44.43 -38.70
N LYS A 14 -9.63 -45.50 -38.00
CA LYS A 14 -9.72 -45.54 -36.53
C LYS A 14 -8.34 -45.27 -35.85
N LYS A 15 -7.26 -45.84 -36.39
CA LYS A 15 -5.91 -45.59 -35.88
C LYS A 15 -5.48 -44.14 -36.10
N ILE A 16 -5.74 -43.54 -37.25
CA ILE A 16 -5.46 -42.14 -37.56
C ILE A 16 -6.26 -41.22 -36.62
N ALA A 17 -7.56 -41.48 -36.46
CA ALA A 17 -8.40 -40.70 -35.52
C ALA A 17 -7.87 -40.75 -34.08
N LEU A 18 -7.46 -41.95 -33.63
CA LEU A 18 -6.87 -42.10 -32.27
C LEU A 18 -5.57 -41.27 -32.11
N VAL A 19 -4.66 -41.31 -33.09
CA VAL A 19 -3.41 -40.54 -33.07
C VAL A 19 -3.68 -39.03 -33.03
N ILE A 20 -4.64 -38.57 -33.85
CA ILE A 20 -5.05 -37.16 -33.86
C ILE A 20 -5.61 -36.75 -32.49
N THR A 21 -6.49 -37.59 -31.91
CA THR A 21 -7.07 -37.30 -30.58
C THR A 21 -5.98 -37.21 -29.50
N ILE A 22 -5.03 -38.13 -29.49
CA ILE A 22 -3.91 -38.11 -28.55
C ILE A 22 -3.06 -36.82 -28.73
N ALA A 23 -2.76 -36.46 -29.97
CA ALA A 23 -2.00 -35.25 -30.27
C ALA A 23 -2.73 -33.99 -29.79
N VAL A 24 -4.04 -33.88 -30.01
CA VAL A 24 -4.87 -32.76 -29.53
C VAL A 24 -4.89 -32.72 -28.00
N CYS A 25 -5.01 -33.86 -27.33
CA CYS A 25 -4.95 -33.93 -25.87
C CYS A 25 -3.59 -33.45 -25.32
N ILE A 26 -2.48 -33.86 -25.93
CA ILE A 26 -1.15 -33.45 -25.53
C ILE A 26 -0.98 -31.94 -25.70
N VAL A 27 -1.39 -31.37 -26.83
CA VAL A 27 -1.33 -29.93 -27.08
C VAL A 27 -2.19 -29.17 -26.07
N SER A 28 -3.40 -29.62 -25.79
CA SER A 28 -4.31 -28.99 -24.83
C SER A 28 -3.75 -28.99 -23.41
N VAL A 29 -3.19 -30.12 -22.96
CA VAL A 29 -2.56 -30.24 -21.66
C VAL A 29 -1.32 -29.30 -21.55
N SER A 30 -0.48 -29.29 -22.58
CA SER A 30 0.71 -28.43 -22.65
C SER A 30 0.33 -26.95 -22.61
N ALA A 31 -0.70 -26.54 -23.34
CA ALA A 31 -1.22 -25.16 -23.33
C ALA A 31 -1.75 -24.77 -21.94
N ASN A 32 -2.51 -25.64 -21.28
CA ASN A 32 -3.02 -25.40 -19.95
C ASN A 32 -1.89 -25.28 -18.92
N VAL A 33 -0.87 -26.13 -18.97
CA VAL A 33 0.31 -26.05 -18.08
C VAL A 33 1.08 -24.76 -18.32
N TYR A 34 1.24 -24.35 -19.58
CA TYR A 34 1.90 -23.09 -19.90
C TYR A 34 1.12 -21.90 -19.37
N GLN A 35 -0.19 -21.83 -19.60
CA GLN A 35 -1.05 -20.76 -19.07
C GLN A 35 -1.01 -20.71 -17.55
N TYR A 36 -1.06 -21.86 -16.87
CA TYR A 36 -0.95 -21.92 -15.42
C TYR A 36 0.37 -21.31 -14.92
N ARG A 37 1.51 -21.67 -15.54
CA ARG A 37 2.82 -21.10 -15.20
C ARG A 37 2.88 -19.59 -15.43
N VAL A 38 2.32 -19.09 -16.53
CA VAL A 38 2.28 -17.65 -16.82
C VAL A 38 1.45 -16.91 -15.78
N ILE A 39 0.30 -17.47 -15.37
CA ILE A 39 -0.54 -16.89 -14.32
C ILE A 39 0.21 -16.85 -12.97
N GLN A 40 0.86 -17.95 -12.60
CA GLN A 40 1.64 -18.03 -11.35
C GLN A 40 2.78 -17.02 -11.33
N ASN A 41 3.51 -16.87 -12.43
CA ASN A 41 4.59 -15.89 -12.53
C ASN A 41 4.07 -14.45 -12.45
N LYS A 42 2.93 -14.14 -13.10
CA LYS A 42 2.31 -12.81 -13.00
C LYS A 42 1.85 -12.53 -11.57
N ASN A 43 1.21 -13.49 -10.92
CA ASN A 43 0.75 -13.33 -9.54
C ASN A 43 1.93 -13.12 -8.57
N ALA A 44 3.03 -13.87 -8.74
CA ALA A 44 4.25 -13.68 -7.95
C ALA A 44 4.85 -12.28 -8.16
N SER A 45 4.90 -11.80 -9.40
CA SER A 45 5.39 -10.44 -9.72
C SER A 45 4.49 -9.36 -9.12
N ILE A 46 3.15 -9.51 -9.22
CA ILE A 46 2.19 -8.57 -8.62
C ILE A 46 2.37 -8.52 -7.10
N THR A 47 2.47 -9.67 -6.45
CA THR A 47 2.67 -9.76 -4.99
C THR A 47 4.00 -9.12 -4.58
N TRP A 48 5.06 -9.34 -5.34
CA TRP A 48 6.36 -8.74 -5.07
C TRP A 48 6.32 -7.21 -5.21
N ASN A 49 5.75 -6.71 -6.31
CA ASN A 49 5.59 -5.26 -6.53
C ASN A 49 4.77 -4.62 -5.42
N GLN A 50 3.68 -5.28 -5.00
CA GLN A 50 2.84 -4.81 -3.90
C GLN A 50 3.63 -4.69 -2.59
N LYS A 51 4.45 -5.70 -2.28
CA LYS A 51 5.29 -5.67 -1.08
C LYS A 51 6.31 -4.52 -1.09
N VAL A 52 6.89 -4.22 -2.27
CA VAL A 52 7.82 -3.09 -2.42
C VAL A 52 7.10 -1.76 -2.18
N VAL A 53 5.91 -1.58 -2.75
CA VAL A 53 5.11 -0.35 -2.54
C VAL A 53 4.70 -0.21 -1.07
N ASP A 54 4.29 -1.31 -0.42
CA ASP A 54 3.94 -1.30 1.00
C ASP A 54 5.14 -0.89 1.88
N GLN A 55 6.33 -1.42 1.56
CA GLN A 55 7.56 -1.06 2.27
C GLN A 55 7.92 0.42 2.06
N MET A 56 7.90 0.93 0.83
CA MET A 56 8.17 2.34 0.56
C MET A 56 7.19 3.25 1.31
N PHE A 57 5.92 2.89 1.34
CA PHE A 57 4.92 3.64 2.08
C PHE A 57 5.20 3.66 3.59
N GLN A 58 5.60 2.53 4.17
CA GLN A 58 5.99 2.46 5.58
C GLN A 58 7.24 3.32 5.87
N GLU A 59 8.20 3.35 4.95
CA GLU A 59 9.39 4.20 5.05
C GLU A 59 9.02 5.69 5.04
N GLU A 60 8.08 6.11 4.17
CA GLU A 60 7.58 7.50 4.17
C GLU A 60 6.88 7.85 5.48
N LEU A 61 6.07 6.94 6.02
CA LEU A 61 5.46 7.15 7.33
C LEU A 61 6.50 7.24 8.46
N ALA A 62 7.58 6.46 8.39
CA ALA A 62 8.67 6.53 9.36
C ALA A 62 9.42 7.87 9.26
N TYR A 63 9.69 8.35 8.04
CA TYR A 63 10.30 9.67 7.83
C TYR A 63 9.43 10.80 8.40
N ILE A 64 8.11 10.74 8.24
CA ILE A 64 7.20 11.71 8.85
C ILE A 64 7.35 11.70 10.39
N GLY A 65 7.41 10.51 11.00
CA GLY A 65 7.63 10.36 12.44
C GLY A 65 8.95 10.99 12.89
N ASP A 66 10.05 10.70 12.19
CA ASP A 66 11.37 11.28 12.48
C ASP A 66 11.37 12.81 12.33
N GLN A 67 10.62 13.34 11.36
CA GLN A 67 10.49 14.79 11.18
C GLN A 67 9.73 15.47 12.32
N MET A 68 8.76 14.81 12.95
CA MET A 68 8.10 15.38 14.16
C MET A 68 9.11 15.64 15.27
N ILE A 69 10.07 14.72 15.49
CA ILE A 69 11.16 14.92 16.48
C ILE A 69 12.08 16.07 16.08
N ARG A 70 12.37 16.23 14.79
CA ARG A 70 13.18 17.35 14.30
C ARG A 70 12.45 18.67 14.48
N LEU A 71 11.17 18.72 14.12
CA LEU A 71 10.32 19.89 14.30
C LEU A 71 10.22 20.31 15.77
N SER A 72 10.11 19.37 16.71
CA SER A 72 10.05 19.70 18.14
C SER A 72 11.35 20.34 18.67
N LYS A 73 12.48 20.09 18.00
CA LYS A 73 13.82 20.55 18.41
C LYS A 73 14.37 21.70 17.57
N CYS A 74 13.82 21.98 16.38
CA CYS A 74 14.38 22.94 15.45
C CYS A 74 14.29 24.38 16.01
N GLU A 75 15.22 25.24 15.58
CA GLU A 75 15.18 26.68 15.90
C GLU A 75 14.13 27.40 15.02
N SER A 76 13.70 28.58 15.47
CA SER A 76 12.68 29.35 14.74
C SER A 76 13.08 29.70 13.30
N GLY A 77 14.38 29.86 13.02
CA GLY A 77 14.89 30.12 11.67
C GLY A 77 14.86 28.92 10.73
N GLU A 78 14.72 27.71 11.25
CA GLU A 78 14.67 26.47 10.49
C GLU A 78 13.24 25.95 10.27
N LYS A 79 12.27 26.55 10.98
CA LYS A 79 10.86 26.14 11.02
C LYS A 79 10.28 25.84 9.64
N ASP A 80 10.33 26.83 8.73
CA ASP A 80 9.70 26.71 7.41
C ASP A 80 10.37 25.65 6.54
N THR A 81 11.68 25.47 6.69
CA THR A 81 12.44 24.45 5.98
C THR A 81 12.05 23.04 6.44
N GLU A 82 11.97 22.82 7.75
CA GLU A 82 11.61 21.51 8.30
C GLU A 82 10.12 21.20 8.08
N ILE A 83 9.22 22.18 8.17
CA ILE A 83 7.81 22.02 7.80
C ILE A 83 7.70 21.66 6.31
N GLY A 84 8.37 22.40 5.42
CA GLY A 84 8.33 22.13 3.97
C GLY A 84 8.83 20.72 3.62
N ARG A 85 9.89 20.26 4.29
CA ARG A 85 10.40 18.90 4.13
C ARG A 85 9.37 17.85 4.57
N THR A 86 8.74 18.06 5.73
CA THR A 86 7.73 17.15 6.27
C THR A 86 6.48 17.11 5.39
N LEU A 87 6.06 18.25 4.84
CA LEU A 87 4.97 18.33 3.85
C LEU A 87 5.27 17.49 2.60
N GLY A 88 6.52 17.47 2.14
CA GLY A 88 6.95 16.60 1.03
C GLY A 88 6.70 15.12 1.34
N TYR A 89 7.14 14.61 2.48
CA TYR A 89 6.90 13.22 2.89
C TYR A 89 5.39 12.92 3.05
N CYS A 90 4.61 13.87 3.58
CA CYS A 90 3.16 13.71 3.67
C CYS A 90 2.52 13.57 2.28
N LEU A 91 2.96 14.37 1.30
CA LEU A 91 2.46 14.29 -0.06
C LEU A 91 2.81 12.95 -0.72
N ASP A 92 4.04 12.48 -0.55
CA ASP A 92 4.49 11.20 -1.10
C ASP A 92 3.71 10.03 -0.48
N ALA A 93 3.59 9.98 0.85
CA ALA A 93 2.79 8.97 1.54
C ALA A 93 1.31 9.00 1.11
N PHE A 94 0.72 10.19 1.01
CA PHE A 94 -0.67 10.36 0.58
C PHE A 94 -0.91 9.81 -0.84
N ASN A 95 0.00 10.09 -1.77
CA ASN A 95 -0.07 9.66 -3.16
C ASN A 95 0.22 8.16 -3.33
N MET A 96 1.09 7.57 -2.50
CA MET A 96 1.40 6.14 -2.52
C MET A 96 0.28 5.27 -1.97
N TYR A 97 -0.49 5.76 -0.99
CA TYR A 97 -1.48 4.96 -0.26
C TYR A 97 -2.45 4.18 -1.14
N PRO A 98 -3.06 4.75 -2.21
CA PRO A 98 -3.97 4.00 -3.09
C PRO A 98 -3.34 2.79 -3.76
N SER A 99 -2.01 2.80 -3.93
CA SER A 99 -1.23 1.72 -4.57
C SER A 99 -0.75 0.67 -3.58
N THR A 100 -0.93 0.89 -2.27
CA THR A 100 -0.56 -0.07 -1.22
C THR A 100 -1.61 -1.18 -1.08
N SER A 101 -1.22 -2.30 -0.45
CA SER A 101 -2.18 -3.35 -0.07
C SER A 101 -3.24 -2.85 0.92
N TYR A 102 -2.93 -1.79 1.67
CA TYR A 102 -3.83 -1.13 2.60
C TYR A 102 -4.91 -0.31 1.89
N GLY A 103 -4.56 0.35 0.78
CA GLY A 103 -5.45 1.20 -0.03
C GLY A 103 -6.30 0.44 -1.04
N VAL A 104 -5.78 -0.64 -1.63
CA VAL A 104 -6.47 -1.43 -2.67
C VAL A 104 -7.79 -2.05 -2.18
N SER A 105 -7.95 -2.28 -0.88
CA SER A 105 -9.21 -2.78 -0.31
C SER A 105 -10.40 -1.80 -0.39
N GLY A 106 -10.18 -0.58 -0.87
CA GLY A 106 -11.16 0.28 -1.55
C GLY A 106 -12.22 0.97 -0.68
N LYS A 107 -12.21 0.84 0.64
CA LYS A 107 -13.29 1.43 1.47
C LYS A 107 -12.82 2.20 2.72
N GLU A 108 -11.54 2.20 3.03
CA GLU A 108 -11.05 2.82 4.24
C GLU A 108 -9.76 3.59 3.98
N HIS A 109 -9.89 4.88 4.12
CA HIS A 109 -8.79 5.82 3.93
C HIS A 109 -8.20 6.30 5.26
N ASP A 110 -8.23 5.46 6.31
CA ASP A 110 -7.87 5.89 7.67
C ASP A 110 -6.49 6.49 7.77
N VAL A 111 -5.48 5.77 7.27
CA VAL A 111 -4.09 6.25 7.30
C VAL A 111 -3.90 7.38 6.31
N GLN A 112 -4.51 7.30 5.13
CA GLN A 112 -4.46 8.39 4.15
C GLN A 112 -5.08 9.67 4.71
N GLN A 113 -6.22 9.56 5.38
CA GLN A 113 -6.88 10.69 6.01
C GLN A 113 -6.09 11.23 7.20
N MET A 114 -5.44 10.35 7.97
CA MET A 114 -4.53 10.75 9.04
C MET A 114 -3.35 11.58 8.49
N VAL A 115 -2.74 11.15 7.39
CA VAL A 115 -1.66 11.88 6.72
C VAL A 115 -2.15 13.23 6.19
N ALA A 116 -3.35 13.28 5.60
CA ALA A 116 -3.95 14.53 5.13
C ALA A 116 -4.22 15.51 6.27
N GLU A 117 -4.82 15.06 7.37
CA GLU A 117 -5.10 15.90 8.54
C GLU A 117 -3.78 16.38 9.22
N PHE A 118 -2.72 15.57 9.20
CA PHE A 118 -1.41 16.01 9.69
C PHE A 118 -0.77 17.04 8.76
N ARG A 119 -0.89 16.88 7.45
CA ARG A 119 -0.45 17.89 6.48
C ARG A 119 -1.14 19.25 6.74
N ASP A 120 -2.47 19.23 6.89
CA ASP A 120 -3.24 20.45 7.17
C ASP A 120 -2.81 21.10 8.50
N TYR A 121 -2.48 20.29 9.50
CA TYR A 121 -1.90 20.78 10.76
C TYR A 121 -0.54 21.45 10.55
N LEU A 122 0.36 20.89 9.72
CA LEU A 122 1.65 21.48 9.40
C LEU A 122 1.51 22.81 8.66
N GLU A 123 0.58 22.92 7.71
CA GLU A 123 0.29 24.17 7.01
C GLU A 123 -0.20 25.26 7.99
N ASN A 124 -1.01 24.90 8.96
CA ASN A 124 -1.40 25.83 10.03
C ASN A 124 -0.24 26.21 10.96
N LEU A 125 0.66 25.28 11.29
CA LEU A 125 1.87 25.59 12.07
C LEU A 125 2.76 26.63 11.37
N GLN A 126 2.80 26.63 10.06
CA GLN A 126 3.60 27.58 9.28
C GLN A 126 3.13 29.02 9.49
N SER A 127 1.81 29.21 9.55
CA SER A 127 1.18 30.55 9.62
C SER A 127 0.82 31.01 11.02
N ASP A 128 0.67 30.12 11.99
CA ASP A 128 0.25 30.44 13.37
C ASP A 128 1.40 30.21 14.37
N GLU A 129 1.95 31.31 14.87
CA GLU A 129 3.06 31.29 15.83
C GLU A 129 2.65 30.74 17.20
N THR A 130 1.39 30.90 17.59
CA THR A 130 0.90 30.36 18.86
C THR A 130 0.76 28.84 18.76
N LEU A 131 0.20 28.37 17.65
CA LEU A 131 0.09 26.94 17.36
C LEU A 131 1.49 26.30 17.31
N TRP A 132 2.46 26.99 16.71
CA TRP A 132 3.86 26.55 16.67
C TRP A 132 4.46 26.38 18.08
N LYS A 133 4.27 27.37 18.96
CA LYS A 133 4.76 27.26 20.35
C LYS A 133 4.15 26.10 21.10
N ASN A 134 2.84 25.88 20.94
CA ASN A 134 2.14 24.72 21.54
C ASN A 134 2.68 23.41 20.97
N ALA A 135 2.87 23.34 19.65
CA ALA A 135 3.43 22.18 18.99
C ALA A 135 4.80 21.78 19.58
N LYS A 136 5.69 22.74 19.77
CA LYS A 136 7.01 22.54 20.41
C LYS A 136 6.92 22.21 21.90
N SER A 137 5.89 22.62 22.60
CA SER A 137 5.71 22.36 24.04
C SER A 137 5.24 20.94 24.38
N GLY A 138 5.06 20.08 23.39
CA GLY A 138 4.76 18.66 23.58
C GLY A 138 3.70 18.05 22.66
N ASP A 139 3.04 18.84 21.78
CA ASP A 139 2.07 18.27 20.85
C ASP A 139 2.74 17.39 19.79
N LEU A 140 3.91 17.81 19.29
CA LEU A 140 4.70 17.02 18.32
C LEU A 140 5.21 15.71 18.93
N ASP A 141 5.62 15.72 20.20
CA ASP A 141 6.07 14.50 20.88
C ASP A 141 4.90 13.52 21.06
N ARG A 142 3.72 14.02 21.47
CA ARG A 142 2.50 13.18 21.57
C ARG A 142 2.06 12.61 20.22
N LEU A 143 2.17 13.42 19.18
CA LEU A 143 1.87 12.98 17.80
C LEU A 143 2.87 11.93 17.35
N HIS A 144 4.16 12.11 17.60
CA HIS A 144 5.19 11.14 17.30
C HIS A 144 4.93 9.78 17.97
N ASP A 145 4.60 9.77 19.26
CA ASP A 145 4.32 8.53 19.99
C ASP A 145 3.12 7.79 19.38
N ALA A 146 2.03 8.51 19.11
CA ALA A 146 0.85 7.92 18.47
C ALA A 146 1.12 7.48 17.02
N TRP A 147 1.96 8.20 16.29
CA TRP A 147 2.41 7.85 14.93
C TRP A 147 3.24 6.56 14.92
N SER A 148 4.14 6.42 15.88
CA SER A 148 4.94 5.20 16.07
C SER A 148 4.06 3.98 16.34
N GLU A 149 2.93 4.16 17.01
CA GLU A 149 1.94 3.11 17.17
C GLU A 149 1.32 2.70 15.82
N VAL A 150 1.03 3.65 14.93
CA VAL A 150 0.55 3.33 13.56
C VAL A 150 1.54 2.45 12.83
N LEU A 151 2.83 2.78 12.83
CA LEU A 151 3.88 1.97 12.21
C LEU A 151 3.93 0.55 12.76
N THR A 152 3.77 0.37 14.07
CA THR A 152 3.78 -0.95 14.71
C THR A 152 2.51 -1.77 14.45
N GLN A 153 1.39 -1.11 14.12
CA GLN A 153 0.09 -1.76 13.90
C GLN A 153 -0.28 -1.94 12.44
N ILE A 154 0.46 -1.30 11.51
CA ILE A 154 0.06 -1.19 10.10
C ILE A 154 -0.15 -2.56 9.43
N ASP A 155 0.69 -3.54 9.75
CA ASP A 155 0.64 -4.90 9.21
C ASP A 155 -0.19 -5.88 10.08
N LYS A 156 -0.64 -5.47 11.26
CA LYS A 156 -1.42 -6.33 12.17
C LYS A 156 -2.90 -6.45 11.80
N GLY A 157 -3.27 -5.89 10.66
CA GLY A 157 -4.60 -5.95 10.11
C GLY A 157 -5.41 -4.68 10.31
N LYS A 158 -6.51 -4.61 9.57
CA LYS A 158 -7.37 -3.43 9.42
C LYS A 158 -7.79 -2.80 10.75
N LYS A 159 -8.33 -3.60 11.68
CA LYS A 159 -8.86 -3.08 12.94
C LYS A 159 -7.78 -2.38 13.80
N ALA A 160 -6.58 -2.96 13.84
CA ALA A 160 -5.46 -2.38 14.59
C ALA A 160 -4.98 -1.07 13.94
N ARG A 161 -4.84 -1.07 12.61
CA ARG A 161 -4.45 0.11 11.82
C ARG A 161 -5.44 1.27 11.97
N VAL A 162 -6.74 1.00 11.82
CA VAL A 162 -7.81 2.00 12.01
C VAL A 162 -7.78 2.60 13.40
N ALA A 163 -7.65 1.77 14.44
CA ALA A 163 -7.60 2.24 15.83
C ALA A 163 -6.39 3.16 16.06
N ALA A 164 -5.20 2.78 15.58
CA ALA A 164 -3.99 3.59 15.71
C ALA A 164 -4.11 4.92 14.95
N ALA A 165 -4.54 4.90 13.69
CA ALA A 165 -4.75 6.11 12.89
C ALA A 165 -5.81 7.05 13.53
N SER A 166 -6.89 6.51 14.08
CA SER A 166 -7.91 7.30 14.77
C SER A 166 -7.38 8.01 16.01
N LYS A 167 -6.43 7.41 16.73
CA LYS A 167 -5.78 8.03 17.88
C LYS A 167 -4.96 9.27 17.47
N VAL A 168 -4.16 9.16 16.40
CA VAL A 168 -3.42 10.30 15.84
C VAL A 168 -4.37 11.43 15.45
N ARG A 169 -5.43 11.10 14.72
CA ARG A 169 -6.44 12.08 14.28
C ARG A 169 -7.15 12.77 15.45
N GLN A 170 -7.39 12.08 16.54
CA GLN A 170 -7.96 12.68 17.73
C GLN A 170 -6.99 13.67 18.39
N ILE A 171 -5.70 13.35 18.44
CA ILE A 171 -4.66 14.28 18.95
C ILE A 171 -4.60 15.52 18.07
N LEU A 172 -4.59 15.37 16.74
CA LEU A 172 -4.58 16.49 15.80
C LEU A 172 -5.78 17.43 16.00
N LYS A 173 -6.98 16.90 16.20
CA LYS A 173 -8.18 17.70 16.50
C LYS A 173 -8.02 18.48 17.80
N ASN A 174 -7.47 17.86 18.83
CA ASN A 174 -7.27 18.52 20.11
C ASN A 174 -6.22 19.64 20.02
N CYS A 175 -5.13 19.43 19.26
CA CYS A 175 -4.13 20.44 19.00
C CYS A 175 -4.71 21.66 18.26
N ALA A 176 -5.60 21.44 17.29
CA ALA A 176 -6.24 22.52 16.53
C ALA A 176 -7.31 23.31 17.34
N THR A 177 -7.85 22.72 18.39
CA THR A 177 -8.96 23.31 19.18
C THR A 177 -8.53 23.84 20.53
N SER A 178 -7.25 23.70 20.91
CA SER A 178 -6.75 24.20 22.20
C SER A 178 -6.81 25.73 22.23
N PRO A 179 -7.70 26.34 23.04
CA PRO A 179 -7.77 27.78 23.14
C PRO A 179 -6.45 28.29 23.72
N THR A 180 -5.97 29.39 23.19
CA THR A 180 -4.87 30.19 23.75
C THR A 180 -5.20 30.58 25.17
N SER A 181 -4.58 29.95 26.16
CA SER A 181 -4.58 30.40 27.56
C SER A 181 -3.52 31.47 27.79
#